data_d8869f9d0ce14b10a5c7e03eeaa578e7
#
_entry.id   d8869f9d0ce14b10a5c7e03eeaa578e7
#
_cell.length_a   1.000
_cell.length_b   1.000
_cell.length_c   1.000
_cell.angle_alpha   90.00
_cell.angle_beta   90.00
_cell.angle_gamma   90.00
#
_symmetry.space_group_name_H-M   'P 1'
#
loop_
_entity.id
_entity.type
_entity.pdbx_description
1 polymer ?
#
loop_
_entity_poly.entity_id
_entity_poly.type
_entity_poly.pdbx_seq_one_letter_code
_entity_poly.pdbx_strand_id
1 'polypeptide(L)'
;MRLCVKSLMKQVIQNLRSGELKVDEVPETVVKNGGVLVRNVASLVSAGTERIAVDLAQKSLLGKARQRPDLVRQVIGKVKRDGFLSTLRAVQARLDAPLALGYSCAGIVIEVGSGAEEFRVGDRVACAGMNFASHAETVFVPTNLAVTIPDGVGFEDAAFVTLGAIALQGIRTAEVKLGEAVAVIGLGLLGQLTVQMLKAAGCRVIGIDLDSERVELARAHAADMAVIRSDDIDAAVAQFTDGYGVDSVIITAAAETNDPIELAGVIARDRAVVSIVGAVGMDVPRKVYYEKELQLRLSRSYGPGRYDAQYEEAGVDYPIGYVRWTERRNMQEFLRLVAAGVVRLEKLITHRFPIVEAERAYEIITGKIRESYLGILLTYLEERSAVSKVVALNQGRQPHRAEGALRLGVIGAGILLGACFFHVC
;
A
#
# COMPACT_ATOMS: atom_id res chain seq x y z
N MET A 1 25.48 33.29 1.13
CA MET A 1 24.47 32.66 1.96
C MET A 1 23.39 32.09 1.01
N ARG A 2 23.20 30.77 0.97
CA ARG A 2 22.17 30.13 0.14
C ARG A 2 20.96 29.92 1.01
N LEU A 3 19.88 30.63 0.74
CA LEU A 3 18.57 30.34 1.35
C LEU A 3 17.95 29.18 0.59
N CYS A 4 17.76 28.05 1.27
CA CYS A 4 16.98 26.96 0.74
C CYS A 4 15.51 27.35 0.87
N VAL A 5 14.89 27.77 -0.22
CA VAL A 5 13.43 27.91 -0.27
C VAL A 5 12.89 26.50 -0.36
N LYS A 6 12.18 26.03 0.67
CA LYS A 6 11.46 24.76 0.59
C LYS A 6 10.38 24.93 -0.48
N SER A 7 10.51 24.18 -1.57
CA SER A 7 9.44 24.06 -2.54
C SER A 7 8.27 23.32 -1.89
N LEU A 8 7.05 23.67 -2.26
CA LEU A 8 5.84 22.98 -1.80
C LEU A 8 5.44 21.93 -2.84
N MET A 9 4.87 20.85 -2.38
CA MET A 9 4.30 19.80 -3.21
C MET A 9 2.89 19.45 -2.76
N LYS A 10 2.06 18.96 -3.67
CA LYS A 10 0.74 18.45 -3.34
C LYS A 10 0.82 17.05 -2.77
N GLN A 11 0.06 16.81 -1.71
CA GLN A 11 -0.06 15.50 -1.07
C GLN A 11 -1.48 15.29 -0.57
N VAL A 12 -1.97 14.07 -0.70
CA VAL A 12 -3.26 13.67 -0.09
C VAL A 12 -3.01 13.37 1.38
N ILE A 13 -3.67 14.15 2.23
CA ILE A 13 -3.55 14.01 3.68
C ILE A 13 -4.91 13.84 4.34
N GLN A 14 -4.91 13.17 5.48
CA GLN A 14 -6.08 13.02 6.32
C GLN A 14 -5.78 13.46 7.74
N ASN A 15 -6.66 14.26 8.31
CA ASN A 15 -6.60 14.64 9.71
C ASN A 15 -7.29 13.57 10.56
N LEU A 16 -6.54 12.92 11.45
CA LEU A 16 -7.08 11.86 12.29
C LEU A 16 -8.09 12.36 13.35
N ARG A 17 -8.07 13.64 13.70
CA ARG A 17 -9.00 14.22 14.68
C ARG A 17 -10.35 14.61 14.03
N SER A 18 -10.30 15.38 12.96
CA SER A 18 -11.51 15.87 12.25
C SER A 18 -12.07 14.81 11.28
N GLY A 19 -11.26 13.87 10.81
CA GLY A 19 -11.60 12.94 9.74
C GLY A 19 -11.57 13.60 8.35
N GLU A 20 -11.17 14.87 8.26
CA GLU A 20 -11.07 15.61 7.00
C GLU A 20 -9.96 15.03 6.13
N LEU A 21 -10.29 14.75 4.88
CA LEU A 21 -9.37 14.35 3.83
C LEU A 21 -9.30 15.48 2.81
N LYS A 22 -8.09 15.87 2.43
CA LYS A 22 -7.85 16.92 1.44
C LYS A 22 -6.53 16.75 0.72
N VAL A 23 -6.41 17.40 -0.42
CA VAL A 23 -5.11 17.66 -1.06
C VAL A 23 -4.55 18.95 -0.48
N ASP A 24 -3.36 18.88 0.12
CA ASP A 24 -2.72 20.03 0.74
C ASP A 24 -1.33 20.29 0.17
N GLU A 25 -0.86 21.52 0.27
CA GLU A 25 0.50 21.90 -0.06
C GLU A 25 1.41 21.69 1.16
N VAL A 26 2.31 20.74 1.06
CA VAL A 26 3.26 20.39 2.11
C VAL A 26 4.70 20.68 1.65
N PRO A 27 5.65 20.85 2.58
CA PRO A 27 7.05 20.97 2.20
C PRO A 27 7.51 19.74 1.41
N GLU A 28 8.17 19.98 0.27
CA GLU A 28 8.75 18.90 -0.54
C GLU A 28 9.71 18.06 0.30
N THR A 29 9.59 16.73 0.14
CA THR A 29 10.48 15.80 0.83
C THR A 29 11.90 15.88 0.26
N VAL A 30 12.89 15.51 1.06
CA VAL A 30 14.28 15.50 0.67
C VAL A 30 14.82 14.08 0.63
N VAL A 31 15.84 13.85 -0.21
CA VAL A 31 16.54 12.58 -0.23
C VAL A 31 17.21 12.30 1.11
N LYS A 32 17.25 11.05 1.51
CA LYS A 32 17.93 10.53 2.68
C LYS A 32 18.88 9.40 2.27
N ASN A 33 19.79 9.02 3.15
CA ASN A 33 20.63 7.84 2.94
C ASN A 33 19.77 6.57 2.84
N GLY A 34 20.21 5.60 2.06
CA GLY A 34 19.54 4.29 1.90
C GLY A 34 18.28 4.33 1.05
N GLY A 35 18.07 5.38 0.23
CA GLY A 35 16.89 5.45 -0.62
C GLY A 35 16.98 6.48 -1.73
N VAL A 36 15.90 6.61 -2.45
CA VAL A 36 15.76 7.48 -3.63
C VAL A 36 14.62 8.47 -3.46
N LEU A 37 14.76 9.63 -4.07
CA LEU A 37 13.69 10.60 -4.23
C LEU A 37 13.03 10.37 -5.57
N VAL A 38 11.72 10.11 -5.57
CA VAL A 38 10.95 9.76 -6.75
C VAL A 38 9.90 10.82 -7.01
N ARG A 39 9.85 11.31 -8.24
CA ARG A 39 8.74 12.11 -8.75
C ARG A 39 7.68 11.14 -9.27
N ASN A 40 6.51 11.14 -8.63
CA ASN A 40 5.40 10.29 -9.01
C ASN A 40 4.82 10.67 -10.38
N VAL A 41 4.43 9.65 -11.14
CA VAL A 41 3.68 9.76 -12.39
C VAL A 41 2.28 9.17 -12.20
N ALA A 42 2.17 8.05 -11.47
CA ALA A 42 0.91 7.43 -11.10
C ALA A 42 0.98 6.82 -9.70
N SER A 43 -0.12 6.82 -8.99
CA SER A 43 -0.29 6.05 -7.74
C SER A 43 -1.66 5.41 -7.67
N LEU A 44 -1.73 4.23 -7.05
CA LEU A 44 -2.95 3.43 -6.98
C LEU A 44 -3.64 3.60 -5.62
N VAL A 45 -4.90 4.01 -5.64
CA VAL A 45 -5.75 4.07 -4.45
C VAL A 45 -6.18 2.66 -4.06
N SER A 46 -5.88 2.25 -2.85
CA SER A 46 -6.26 0.95 -2.32
C SER A 46 -7.60 1.00 -1.61
N ALA A 47 -8.64 0.67 -2.33
CA ALA A 47 -10.02 0.74 -1.81
C ALA A 47 -10.26 -0.10 -0.55
N GLY A 48 -9.55 -1.22 -0.35
CA GLY A 48 -9.65 -2.02 0.86
C GLY A 48 -9.03 -1.35 2.09
N THR A 49 -7.73 -1.07 2.01
CA THR A 49 -6.95 -0.58 3.15
C THR A 49 -7.22 0.90 3.44
N GLU A 50 -7.27 1.74 2.41
CA GLU A 50 -7.43 3.18 2.60
C GLU A 50 -8.86 3.54 3.01
N ARG A 51 -9.88 2.83 2.50
CA ARG A 51 -11.26 2.99 2.99
C ARG A 51 -11.34 2.74 4.49
N ILE A 52 -10.74 1.67 5.00
CA ILE A 52 -10.74 1.38 6.45
C ILE A 52 -10.07 2.51 7.24
N ALA A 53 -8.95 3.06 6.73
CA ALA A 53 -8.26 4.18 7.36
C ALA A 53 -9.12 5.45 7.38
N VAL A 54 -9.76 5.77 6.26
CA VAL A 54 -10.66 6.93 6.13
C VAL A 54 -11.89 6.79 7.02
N ASP A 55 -12.55 5.63 6.99
CA ASP A 55 -13.73 5.35 7.83
C ASP A 55 -13.38 5.43 9.33
N LEU A 56 -12.20 4.90 9.72
CA LEU A 56 -11.73 5.02 11.10
C LEU A 56 -11.50 6.49 11.51
N ALA A 57 -10.88 7.28 10.64
CA ALA A 57 -10.59 8.68 10.92
C ALA A 57 -11.87 9.53 11.04
N GLN A 58 -12.93 9.17 10.32
CA GLN A 58 -14.23 9.85 10.39
C GLN A 58 -15.07 9.48 11.63
N LYS A 59 -14.74 8.40 12.35
CA LYS A 59 -15.44 8.00 13.57
C LYS A 59 -15.16 8.97 14.72
N SER A 60 -16.12 9.10 15.66
CA SER A 60 -15.91 9.81 16.93
C SER A 60 -14.77 9.19 17.74
N LEU A 61 -14.18 9.93 18.68
CA LEU A 61 -13.11 9.40 19.55
C LEU A 61 -13.53 8.13 20.30
N LEU A 62 -14.80 8.04 20.73
CA LEU A 62 -15.35 6.83 21.35
C LEU A 62 -15.47 5.68 20.34
N GLY A 63 -15.86 5.96 19.09
CA GLY A 63 -15.90 4.99 18.01
C GLY A 63 -14.52 4.46 17.68
N LYS A 64 -13.50 5.32 17.60
CA LYS A 64 -12.08 4.95 17.41
C LYS A 64 -11.57 4.07 18.55
N ALA A 65 -11.88 4.43 19.81
CA ALA A 65 -11.48 3.66 20.97
C ALA A 65 -12.10 2.25 21.00
N ARG A 66 -13.37 2.11 20.60
CA ARG A 66 -14.04 0.81 20.51
C ARG A 66 -13.45 -0.08 19.42
N GLN A 67 -13.08 0.51 18.28
CA GLN A 67 -12.55 -0.23 17.15
C GLN A 67 -11.06 -0.60 17.31
N ARG A 68 -10.32 0.14 18.15
CA ARG A 68 -8.89 -0.08 18.40
C ARG A 68 -8.60 -0.19 19.90
N PRO A 69 -9.11 -1.26 20.57
CA PRO A 69 -8.86 -1.49 22.01
C PRO A 69 -7.38 -1.70 22.31
N ASP A 70 -6.59 -2.15 21.35
CA ASP A 70 -5.14 -2.26 21.42
C ASP A 70 -4.46 -0.90 21.65
N LEU A 71 -4.87 0.14 20.93
CA LEU A 71 -4.35 1.49 21.13
C LEU A 71 -4.78 2.08 22.49
N VAL A 72 -6.00 1.79 22.91
CA VAL A 72 -6.46 2.22 24.26
C VAL A 72 -5.58 1.60 25.36
N ARG A 73 -5.26 0.30 25.25
CA ARG A 73 -4.36 -0.37 26.22
C ARG A 73 -2.96 0.25 26.20
N GLN A 74 -2.41 0.58 25.01
CA GLN A 74 -1.13 1.27 24.88
C GLN A 74 -1.15 2.65 25.55
N VAL A 75 -2.22 3.44 25.35
CA VAL A 75 -2.39 4.75 26.00
C VAL A 75 -2.44 4.60 27.53
N ILE A 76 -3.21 3.63 28.04
CA ILE A 76 -3.28 3.35 29.49
C ILE A 76 -1.90 2.94 30.04
N GLY A 77 -1.16 2.10 29.31
CA GLY A 77 0.21 1.71 29.67
C GLY A 77 1.17 2.89 29.67
N LYS A 78 1.02 3.82 28.72
CA LYS A 78 1.83 5.04 28.65
C LYS A 78 1.48 6.03 29.78
N VAL A 79 0.20 6.17 30.14
CA VAL A 79 -0.22 6.98 31.29
C VAL A 79 0.45 6.49 32.58
N LYS A 80 0.53 5.16 32.78
CA LYS A 80 1.18 4.57 33.97
C LYS A 80 2.69 4.83 34.02
N ARG A 81 3.37 4.94 32.87
CA ARG A 81 4.82 5.16 32.81
C ARG A 81 5.22 6.63 32.79
N ASP A 82 4.55 7.43 31.96
CA ASP A 82 4.97 8.78 31.59
C ASP A 82 4.08 9.86 32.23
N GLY A 83 3.01 9.46 32.93
CA GLY A 83 2.03 10.35 33.53
C GLY A 83 0.93 10.80 32.57
N PHE A 84 -0.20 11.27 33.13
CA PHE A 84 -1.42 11.60 32.39
C PHE A 84 -1.22 12.78 31.44
N LEU A 85 -0.62 13.89 31.89
CA LEU A 85 -0.50 15.11 31.09
C LEU A 85 0.44 14.95 29.90
N SER A 86 1.57 14.24 30.07
CA SER A 86 2.51 13.95 28.99
C SER A 86 1.89 13.02 27.94
N THR A 87 1.16 12.01 28.40
CA THR A 87 0.45 11.09 27.49
C THR A 87 -0.69 11.81 26.75
N LEU A 88 -1.44 12.66 27.41
CA LEU A 88 -2.50 13.43 26.76
C LEU A 88 -1.95 14.33 25.65
N ARG A 89 -0.85 15.05 25.90
CA ARG A 89 -0.17 15.88 24.89
C ARG A 89 0.33 15.02 23.71
N ALA A 90 0.92 13.86 23.98
CA ALA A 90 1.39 12.97 22.94
C ALA A 90 0.24 12.39 22.08
N VAL A 91 -0.88 12.04 22.69
CA VAL A 91 -2.08 11.58 21.98
C VAL A 91 -2.68 12.72 21.13
N GLN A 92 -2.77 13.93 21.69
CA GLN A 92 -3.26 15.09 20.94
C GLN A 92 -2.36 15.40 19.75
N ALA A 93 -1.05 15.47 19.94
CA ALA A 93 -0.07 15.69 18.86
C ALA A 93 -0.18 14.63 17.75
N ARG A 94 -0.42 13.36 18.12
CA ARG A 94 -0.60 12.28 17.15
C ARG A 94 -1.93 12.36 16.40
N LEU A 95 -3.00 12.82 17.03
CA LEU A 95 -4.30 13.03 16.39
C LEU A 95 -4.31 14.26 15.47
N ASP A 96 -3.50 15.26 15.79
CA ASP A 96 -3.36 16.49 15.00
C ASP A 96 -2.36 16.37 13.85
N ALA A 97 -1.48 15.36 13.91
CA ALA A 97 -0.54 15.09 12.83
C ALA A 97 -1.28 14.62 11.57
N PRO A 98 -1.04 15.24 10.41
CA PRO A 98 -1.63 14.79 9.16
C PRO A 98 -1.09 13.40 8.80
N LEU A 99 -1.97 12.49 8.40
CA LEU A 99 -1.64 11.17 7.88
C LEU A 99 -1.56 11.25 6.36
N ALA A 100 -0.40 10.95 5.79
CA ALA A 100 -0.25 10.77 4.36
C ALA A 100 -0.96 9.48 3.91
N LEU A 101 -1.80 9.57 2.88
CA LEU A 101 -2.48 8.42 2.30
C LEU A 101 -1.70 7.86 1.12
N GLY A 102 -1.99 6.60 0.78
CA GLY A 102 -1.29 5.87 -0.29
C GLY A 102 -0.10 5.06 0.19
N TYR A 103 0.18 3.98 -0.56
CA TYR A 103 1.32 3.10 -0.29
C TYR A 103 1.80 2.33 -1.54
N SER A 104 1.36 2.75 -2.73
CA SER A 104 1.73 2.14 -4.01
C SER A 104 1.78 3.21 -5.10
N CYS A 105 2.96 3.44 -5.67
CA CYS A 105 3.14 4.43 -6.72
C CYS A 105 4.21 4.02 -7.74
N ALA A 106 4.28 4.74 -8.84
CA ALA A 106 5.31 4.60 -9.86
C ALA A 106 5.75 5.98 -10.35
N GLY A 107 7.03 6.14 -10.62
CA GLY A 107 7.58 7.42 -11.00
C GLY A 107 9.03 7.35 -11.49
N ILE A 108 9.68 8.49 -11.49
CA ILE A 108 11.04 8.69 -12.00
C ILE A 108 11.94 9.12 -10.84
N VAL A 109 13.08 8.47 -10.69
CA VAL A 109 14.11 8.85 -9.72
C VAL A 109 14.68 10.22 -10.09
N ILE A 110 14.58 11.18 -9.19
CA ILE A 110 15.10 12.54 -9.38
C ILE A 110 16.34 12.85 -8.52
N GLU A 111 16.57 12.06 -7.47
CA GLU A 111 17.77 12.17 -6.62
C GLU A 111 18.04 10.81 -5.96
N VAL A 112 19.33 10.46 -5.77
CA VAL A 112 19.78 9.20 -5.18
C VAL A 112 20.54 9.50 -3.90
N GLY A 113 20.14 8.88 -2.80
CA GLY A 113 20.82 8.97 -1.51
C GLY A 113 22.03 8.04 -1.44
N SER A 114 22.98 8.35 -0.57
CA SER A 114 24.10 7.45 -0.28
C SER A 114 23.59 6.09 0.21
N GLY A 115 24.14 4.99 -0.30
CA GLY A 115 23.71 3.63 -0.01
C GLY A 115 22.55 3.13 -0.91
N ALA A 116 22.21 3.90 -1.97
CA ALA A 116 21.21 3.53 -2.96
C ALA A 116 21.75 3.53 -4.40
N GLU A 117 23.05 3.26 -4.56
CA GLU A 117 23.80 3.34 -5.82
C GLU A 117 23.36 2.33 -6.89
N GLU A 118 22.47 1.41 -6.55
CA GLU A 118 21.79 0.53 -7.52
C GLU A 118 20.82 1.29 -8.44
N PHE A 119 20.35 2.48 -8.01
CA PHE A 119 19.48 3.37 -8.78
C PHE A 119 20.26 4.56 -9.34
N ARG A 120 19.74 5.13 -10.44
CA ARG A 120 20.26 6.33 -11.10
C ARG A 120 19.14 7.36 -11.30
N VAL A 121 19.51 8.63 -11.34
CA VAL A 121 18.58 9.69 -11.75
C VAL A 121 18.08 9.41 -13.17
N GLY A 122 16.76 9.45 -13.34
CA GLY A 122 16.08 9.10 -14.58
C GLY A 122 15.52 7.67 -14.62
N ASP A 123 15.90 6.80 -13.68
CA ASP A 123 15.34 5.44 -13.61
C ASP A 123 13.84 5.49 -13.37
N ARG A 124 13.12 4.60 -14.06
CA ARG A 124 11.70 4.36 -13.88
C ARG A 124 11.53 3.32 -12.77
N VAL A 125 10.83 3.70 -11.69
CA VAL A 125 10.68 2.84 -10.51
C VAL A 125 9.22 2.72 -10.06
N ALA A 126 8.88 1.53 -9.58
CA ALA A 126 7.65 1.26 -8.84
C ALA A 126 7.98 1.13 -7.36
N CYS A 127 7.15 1.72 -6.51
CA CYS A 127 7.43 1.93 -5.11
C CYS A 127 6.29 1.42 -4.23
N ALA A 128 6.65 0.86 -3.08
CA ALA A 128 5.72 0.38 -2.07
C ALA A 128 6.01 1.02 -0.71
N GLY A 129 5.07 0.87 0.20
CA GLY A 129 5.27 1.21 1.61
C GLY A 129 4.42 2.38 2.10
N MET A 130 3.71 2.12 3.21
CA MET A 130 2.97 3.17 3.91
C MET A 130 3.97 4.21 4.46
N ASN A 131 3.67 5.49 4.31
CA ASN A 131 4.53 6.65 4.59
C ASN A 131 5.71 6.85 3.62
N PHE A 132 5.93 5.94 2.67
CA PHE A 132 6.97 6.05 1.64
C PHE A 132 6.36 6.30 0.26
N ALA A 133 5.60 5.36 -0.26
CA ALA A 133 4.95 5.45 -1.57
C ALA A 133 3.55 6.10 -1.49
N SER A 134 3.47 7.27 -0.85
CA SER A 134 2.21 7.99 -0.63
C SER A 134 1.72 8.73 -1.87
N HIS A 135 0.46 9.16 -1.83
CA HIS A 135 -0.14 10.01 -2.86
C HIS A 135 0.37 11.45 -2.73
N ALA A 136 1.55 11.70 -3.28
CA ALA A 136 2.23 12.99 -3.28
C ALA A 136 2.98 13.19 -4.60
N GLU A 137 3.26 14.43 -4.99
CA GLU A 137 4.03 14.72 -6.21
C GLU A 137 5.45 14.16 -6.14
N THR A 138 6.05 14.13 -4.94
CA THR A 138 7.40 13.61 -4.71
C THR A 138 7.43 12.79 -3.44
N VAL A 139 8.10 11.64 -3.48
CA VAL A 139 8.23 10.73 -2.33
C VAL A 139 9.68 10.29 -2.14
N PHE A 140 10.10 10.13 -0.87
CA PHE A 140 11.33 9.43 -0.53
C PHE A 140 11.02 7.95 -0.29
N VAL A 141 11.75 7.07 -0.95
CA VAL A 141 11.54 5.62 -0.87
C VAL A 141 12.85 4.90 -0.55
N PRO A 142 12.91 4.10 0.52
CA PRO A 142 14.06 3.22 0.80
C PRO A 142 14.28 2.19 -0.31
N THR A 143 15.53 1.74 -0.47
CA THR A 143 15.96 0.83 -1.55
C THR A 143 15.15 -0.45 -1.64
N ASN A 144 14.84 -1.10 -0.50
CA ASN A 144 14.07 -2.35 -0.51
C ASN A 144 12.59 -2.17 -0.82
N LEU A 145 12.09 -0.92 -0.86
CA LEU A 145 10.71 -0.59 -1.23
C LEU A 145 10.60 0.00 -2.64
N ALA A 146 11.70 0.07 -3.39
CA ALA A 146 11.73 0.51 -4.78
C ALA A 146 12.25 -0.61 -5.70
N VAL A 147 11.64 -0.74 -6.86
CA VAL A 147 12.06 -1.69 -7.90
C VAL A 147 12.02 -1.02 -9.27
N THR A 148 12.99 -1.34 -10.12
CA THR A 148 13.02 -0.83 -11.50
C THR A 148 11.84 -1.38 -12.31
N ILE A 149 11.19 -0.52 -13.07
CA ILE A 149 10.10 -0.89 -13.97
C ILE A 149 10.72 -1.49 -15.24
N PRO A 150 10.35 -2.72 -15.64
CA PRO A 150 10.81 -3.32 -16.88
C PRO A 150 10.40 -2.50 -18.12
N ASP A 151 11.17 -2.63 -19.20
CA ASP A 151 10.81 -2.05 -20.48
C ASP A 151 9.44 -2.55 -20.95
N GLY A 152 8.66 -1.67 -21.56
CA GLY A 152 7.31 -1.97 -22.04
C GLY A 152 6.21 -1.88 -20.98
N VAL A 153 6.53 -1.81 -19.68
CA VAL A 153 5.54 -1.60 -18.60
C VAL A 153 5.29 -0.09 -18.41
N GLY A 154 4.04 0.34 -18.45
CA GLY A 154 3.63 1.72 -18.19
C GLY A 154 3.69 2.09 -16.69
N PHE A 155 3.75 3.39 -16.37
CA PHE A 155 3.70 3.84 -14.96
C PHE A 155 2.37 3.51 -14.29
N GLU A 156 1.27 3.58 -15.03
CA GLU A 156 -0.05 3.23 -14.52
C GLU A 156 -0.11 1.77 -14.10
N ASP A 157 0.41 0.86 -14.93
CA ASP A 157 0.49 -0.57 -14.60
C ASP A 157 1.45 -0.82 -13.44
N ALA A 158 2.59 -0.15 -13.43
CA ALA A 158 3.58 -0.28 -12.37
C ALA A 158 3.09 0.22 -11.01
N ALA A 159 2.14 1.16 -10.98
CA ALA A 159 1.52 1.63 -9.74
C ALA A 159 0.74 0.54 -8.98
N PHE A 160 0.41 -0.59 -9.63
CA PHE A 160 -0.20 -1.76 -8.97
C PHE A 160 0.78 -2.64 -8.19
N VAL A 161 2.06 -2.31 -8.19
CA VAL A 161 3.14 -3.15 -7.70
C VAL A 161 2.91 -3.69 -6.28
N THR A 162 2.42 -2.87 -5.37
CA THR A 162 2.19 -3.30 -3.98
C THR A 162 1.03 -4.28 -3.88
N LEU A 163 -0.08 -4.02 -4.59
CA LEU A 163 -1.24 -4.90 -4.58
C LEU A 163 -0.93 -6.22 -5.30
N GLY A 164 -0.15 -6.17 -6.38
CA GLY A 164 0.38 -7.36 -7.05
C GLY A 164 1.26 -8.20 -6.14
N ALA A 165 2.15 -7.57 -5.38
CA ALA A 165 2.98 -8.27 -4.40
C ALA A 165 2.17 -8.87 -3.25
N ILE A 166 1.09 -8.21 -2.79
CA ILE A 166 0.14 -8.76 -1.80
C ILE A 166 -0.55 -10.02 -2.35
N ALA A 167 -1.03 -9.97 -3.58
CA ALA A 167 -1.68 -11.14 -4.21
C ALA A 167 -0.69 -12.30 -4.38
N LEU A 168 0.55 -12.04 -4.83
CA LEU A 168 1.61 -13.05 -4.88
C LEU A 168 1.92 -13.66 -3.52
N GLN A 169 1.97 -12.83 -2.46
CA GLN A 169 2.19 -13.34 -1.11
C GLN A 169 1.05 -14.27 -0.67
N GLY A 170 -0.19 -13.94 -1.00
CA GLY A 170 -1.35 -14.80 -0.76
C GLY A 170 -1.22 -16.16 -1.43
N ILE A 171 -0.83 -16.19 -2.70
CA ILE A 171 -0.58 -17.40 -3.48
C ILE A 171 0.56 -18.23 -2.87
N ARG A 172 1.67 -17.58 -2.47
CA ARG A 172 2.81 -18.25 -1.82
C ARG A 172 2.45 -18.82 -0.46
N THR A 173 1.62 -18.12 0.32
CA THR A 173 1.11 -18.60 1.61
C THR A 173 0.21 -19.84 1.45
N ALA A 174 -0.55 -19.92 0.34
CA ALA A 174 -1.33 -21.08 -0.01
C ALA A 174 -0.48 -22.29 -0.48
N GLU A 175 0.78 -22.07 -0.85
CA GLU A 175 1.71 -23.10 -1.35
C GLU A 175 1.15 -23.89 -2.56
N VAL A 176 0.43 -23.20 -3.44
CA VAL A 176 -0.21 -23.82 -4.60
C VAL A 176 0.80 -24.50 -5.53
N LYS A 177 0.37 -25.57 -6.16
CA LYS A 177 1.16 -26.35 -7.10
C LYS A 177 0.52 -26.39 -8.48
N LEU A 178 1.33 -26.68 -9.48
CA LEU A 178 0.89 -26.85 -10.86
C LEU A 178 -0.25 -27.88 -10.94
N GLY A 179 -1.35 -27.50 -11.60
CA GLY A 179 -2.52 -28.36 -11.83
C GLY A 179 -3.56 -28.38 -10.71
N GLU A 180 -3.27 -27.79 -9.55
CA GLU A 180 -4.23 -27.71 -8.43
C GLU A 180 -5.45 -26.88 -8.79
N ALA A 181 -6.61 -27.25 -8.23
CA ALA A 181 -7.85 -26.51 -8.27
C ALA A 181 -7.86 -25.49 -7.11
N VAL A 182 -7.96 -24.21 -7.41
CA VAL A 182 -7.89 -23.14 -6.40
C VAL A 182 -9.15 -22.28 -6.47
N ALA A 183 -9.79 -22.05 -5.34
CA ALA A 183 -10.88 -21.08 -5.22
C ALA A 183 -10.36 -19.72 -4.77
N VAL A 184 -10.85 -18.64 -5.39
CA VAL A 184 -10.62 -17.26 -4.99
C VAL A 184 -11.94 -16.67 -4.52
N ILE A 185 -12.04 -16.37 -3.22
CA ILE A 185 -13.25 -15.77 -2.61
C ILE A 185 -13.04 -14.26 -2.50
N GLY A 186 -13.85 -13.49 -3.25
CA GLY A 186 -13.71 -12.03 -3.41
C GLY A 186 -12.96 -11.69 -4.69
N LEU A 187 -13.70 -11.20 -5.71
CA LEU A 187 -13.18 -10.83 -7.03
C LEU A 187 -13.04 -9.31 -7.22
N GLY A 188 -12.79 -8.58 -6.13
CA GLY A 188 -12.33 -7.21 -6.20
C GLY A 188 -10.94 -7.11 -6.86
N LEU A 189 -10.32 -5.93 -6.86
CA LEU A 189 -9.03 -5.71 -7.53
C LEU A 189 -7.97 -6.76 -7.15
N LEU A 190 -7.83 -7.06 -5.86
CA LEU A 190 -6.88 -8.07 -5.37
C LEU A 190 -7.23 -9.48 -5.86
N GLY A 191 -8.52 -9.83 -5.88
CA GLY A 191 -8.99 -11.13 -6.40
C GLY A 191 -8.74 -11.28 -7.90
N GLN A 192 -9.00 -10.25 -8.69
CA GLN A 192 -8.73 -10.26 -10.15
C GLN A 192 -7.24 -10.47 -10.44
N LEU A 193 -6.35 -9.82 -9.68
CA LEU A 193 -4.90 -10.05 -9.77
C LEU A 193 -4.52 -11.48 -9.38
N THR A 194 -5.10 -11.99 -8.28
CA THR A 194 -4.85 -13.35 -7.80
C THR A 194 -5.25 -14.41 -8.81
N VAL A 195 -6.44 -14.26 -9.43
CA VAL A 195 -6.92 -15.18 -10.48
C VAL A 195 -5.95 -15.26 -11.65
N GLN A 196 -5.49 -14.11 -12.19
CA GLN A 196 -4.55 -14.09 -13.32
C GLN A 196 -3.22 -14.77 -12.96
N MET A 197 -2.69 -14.50 -11.77
CA MET A 197 -1.41 -15.07 -11.33
C MET A 197 -1.50 -16.56 -10.99
N LEU A 198 -2.62 -17.05 -10.49
CA LEU A 198 -2.88 -18.48 -10.32
C LEU A 198 -2.93 -19.21 -11.68
N LYS A 199 -3.55 -18.60 -12.67
CA LYS A 199 -3.52 -19.15 -14.05
C LYS A 199 -2.09 -19.19 -14.60
N ALA A 200 -1.30 -18.14 -14.36
CA ALA A 200 0.11 -18.10 -14.71
C ALA A 200 0.92 -19.21 -14.03
N ALA A 201 0.54 -19.59 -12.81
CA ALA A 201 1.14 -20.72 -12.07
C ALA A 201 0.66 -22.09 -12.53
N GLY A 202 -0.26 -22.16 -13.52
CA GLY A 202 -0.80 -23.39 -14.07
C GLY A 202 -1.89 -24.05 -13.21
N CYS A 203 -2.53 -23.27 -12.34
CA CYS A 203 -3.66 -23.75 -11.55
C CYS A 203 -4.98 -23.71 -12.35
N ARG A 204 -5.93 -24.54 -11.97
CA ARG A 204 -7.33 -24.40 -12.34
C ARG A 204 -7.99 -23.47 -11.33
N VAL A 205 -8.70 -22.44 -11.78
CA VAL A 205 -9.18 -21.36 -10.90
C VAL A 205 -10.70 -21.22 -10.98
N ILE A 206 -11.34 -21.29 -9.81
CA ILE A 206 -12.74 -20.90 -9.63
C ILE A 206 -12.84 -19.61 -8.81
N GLY A 207 -13.47 -18.58 -9.36
CA GLY A 207 -13.71 -17.31 -8.68
C GLY A 207 -15.10 -17.23 -8.06
N ILE A 208 -15.24 -16.63 -6.89
CA ILE A 208 -16.52 -16.48 -6.19
C ILE A 208 -16.66 -15.04 -5.67
N ASP A 209 -17.74 -14.35 -6.02
CA ASP A 209 -18.05 -13.00 -5.52
C ASP A 209 -19.57 -12.80 -5.37
N LEU A 210 -19.98 -11.78 -4.66
CA LEU A 210 -21.38 -11.33 -4.56
C LEU A 210 -21.80 -10.49 -5.78
N ASP A 211 -20.84 -9.87 -6.44
CA ASP A 211 -21.03 -8.91 -7.53
C ASP A 211 -20.90 -9.62 -8.89
N SER A 212 -21.98 -9.62 -9.65
CA SER A 212 -22.03 -10.27 -10.97
C SER A 212 -21.05 -9.64 -11.98
N GLU A 213 -20.81 -8.33 -11.94
CA GLU A 213 -19.87 -7.67 -12.86
C GLU A 213 -18.44 -8.16 -12.62
N ARG A 214 -18.06 -8.34 -11.36
CA ARG A 214 -16.74 -8.88 -10.98
C ARG A 214 -16.60 -10.36 -11.36
N VAL A 215 -17.66 -11.14 -11.24
CA VAL A 215 -17.71 -12.54 -11.69
C VAL A 215 -17.51 -12.62 -13.21
N GLU A 216 -18.23 -11.82 -13.98
CA GLU A 216 -18.07 -11.79 -15.44
C GLU A 216 -16.67 -11.32 -15.85
N LEU A 217 -16.12 -10.34 -15.16
CA LEU A 217 -14.75 -9.87 -15.41
C LEU A 217 -13.72 -10.97 -15.16
N ALA A 218 -13.88 -11.74 -14.09
CA ALA A 218 -12.97 -12.86 -13.79
C ALA A 218 -13.05 -13.96 -14.86
N ARG A 219 -14.26 -14.29 -15.36
CA ARG A 219 -14.44 -15.21 -16.49
C ARG A 219 -13.77 -14.71 -17.76
N ALA A 220 -13.94 -13.42 -18.07
CA ALA A 220 -13.37 -12.82 -19.26
C ALA A 220 -11.84 -12.71 -19.23
N HIS A 221 -11.25 -12.69 -18.03
CA HIS A 221 -9.82 -12.46 -17.88
C HIS A 221 -9.00 -13.75 -17.75
N ALA A 222 -9.39 -14.66 -16.86
CA ALA A 222 -8.54 -15.83 -16.63
C ALA A 222 -9.19 -16.97 -15.84
N ALA A 223 -10.30 -16.78 -15.13
CA ALA A 223 -10.90 -17.87 -14.35
C ALA A 223 -11.43 -18.98 -15.26
N ASP A 224 -11.18 -20.24 -14.92
CA ASP A 224 -11.78 -21.37 -15.64
C ASP A 224 -13.29 -21.47 -15.34
N MET A 225 -13.67 -21.05 -14.13
CA MET A 225 -15.05 -20.90 -13.71
C MET A 225 -15.16 -19.68 -12.78
N ALA A 226 -16.28 -18.97 -12.82
CA ALA A 226 -16.60 -17.98 -11.80
C ALA A 226 -18.09 -17.98 -11.54
N VAL A 227 -18.50 -17.85 -10.28
CA VAL A 227 -19.88 -18.00 -9.82
C VAL A 227 -20.26 -16.90 -8.83
N ILE A 228 -21.55 -16.56 -8.82
CA ILE A 228 -22.09 -15.62 -7.84
C ILE A 228 -22.31 -16.36 -6.51
N ARG A 229 -22.02 -15.72 -5.38
CA ARG A 229 -22.18 -16.33 -4.04
C ARG A 229 -23.59 -16.82 -3.72
N SER A 230 -24.62 -16.32 -4.42
CA SER A 230 -26.00 -16.75 -4.29
C SER A 230 -26.33 -18.04 -5.05
N ASP A 231 -25.44 -18.49 -5.94
CA ASP A 231 -25.64 -19.73 -6.72
C ASP A 231 -25.42 -20.96 -5.84
N ASP A 232 -25.72 -22.12 -6.37
CA ASP A 232 -25.37 -23.40 -5.74
C ASP A 232 -23.86 -23.63 -5.88
N ILE A 233 -23.10 -23.08 -4.92
CA ILE A 233 -21.63 -23.13 -4.91
C ILE A 233 -21.15 -24.57 -4.75
N ASP A 234 -21.84 -25.40 -3.96
CA ASP A 234 -21.43 -26.77 -3.71
C ASP A 234 -21.51 -27.59 -5.00
N ALA A 235 -22.58 -27.44 -5.76
CA ALA A 235 -22.72 -28.08 -7.07
C ALA A 235 -21.69 -27.57 -8.08
N ALA A 236 -21.43 -26.23 -8.12
CA ALA A 236 -20.45 -25.64 -9.01
C ALA A 236 -19.02 -26.13 -8.69
N VAL A 237 -18.64 -26.17 -7.41
CA VAL A 237 -17.34 -26.68 -6.98
C VAL A 237 -17.22 -28.18 -7.22
N ALA A 238 -18.26 -28.96 -6.94
CA ALA A 238 -18.27 -30.39 -7.20
C ALA A 238 -18.06 -30.67 -8.70
N GLN A 239 -18.76 -29.96 -9.58
CA GLN A 239 -18.57 -30.06 -11.04
C GLN A 239 -17.15 -29.67 -11.45
N PHE A 240 -16.59 -28.60 -10.87
CA PHE A 240 -15.24 -28.07 -11.18
C PHE A 240 -14.13 -29.01 -10.72
N THR A 241 -14.35 -29.78 -9.65
CA THR A 241 -13.33 -30.58 -8.96
C THR A 241 -13.62 -32.09 -8.96
N ASP A 242 -14.56 -32.55 -9.81
CA ASP A 242 -14.98 -33.96 -9.86
C ASP A 242 -15.44 -34.50 -8.50
N GLY A 243 -16.06 -33.63 -7.68
CA GLY A 243 -16.57 -33.94 -6.35
C GLY A 243 -15.58 -33.93 -5.20
N TYR A 244 -14.28 -33.71 -5.47
CA TYR A 244 -13.23 -33.75 -4.42
C TYR A 244 -13.15 -32.47 -3.58
N GLY A 245 -13.61 -31.33 -4.08
CA GLY A 245 -13.37 -30.01 -3.50
C GLY A 245 -12.04 -29.41 -3.97
N VAL A 246 -11.79 -28.13 -3.65
CA VAL A 246 -10.59 -27.42 -4.10
C VAL A 246 -9.37 -27.73 -3.24
N ASP A 247 -8.18 -27.73 -3.86
CA ASP A 247 -6.89 -27.98 -3.19
C ASP A 247 -6.49 -26.83 -2.27
N SER A 248 -6.85 -25.59 -2.65
CA SER A 248 -6.59 -24.39 -1.84
C SER A 248 -7.69 -23.35 -2.02
N VAL A 249 -7.91 -22.57 -0.98
CA VAL A 249 -8.80 -21.39 -1.01
C VAL A 249 -8.00 -20.15 -0.66
N ILE A 250 -8.10 -19.12 -1.49
CA ILE A 250 -7.49 -17.81 -1.22
C ILE A 250 -8.62 -16.80 -1.00
N ILE A 251 -8.69 -16.24 0.21
CA ILE A 251 -9.72 -15.26 0.58
C ILE A 251 -9.13 -13.86 0.40
N THR A 252 -9.60 -13.14 -0.63
CA THR A 252 -9.22 -11.76 -0.94
C THR A 252 -10.34 -10.76 -0.61
N ALA A 253 -11.48 -11.26 -0.14
CA ALA A 253 -12.62 -10.44 0.26
C ALA A 253 -12.32 -9.57 1.50
N ALA A 254 -13.00 -8.43 1.59
CA ALA A 254 -13.10 -7.64 2.80
C ALA A 254 -14.55 -7.67 3.29
N ALA A 255 -14.82 -8.34 4.40
CA ALA A 255 -16.15 -8.53 4.97
C ALA A 255 -16.07 -8.63 6.50
N GLU A 256 -17.03 -8.02 7.21
CA GLU A 256 -17.10 -8.12 8.68
C GLU A 256 -17.68 -9.48 9.15
N THR A 257 -18.17 -10.31 8.22
CA THR A 257 -18.80 -11.60 8.49
C THR A 257 -17.81 -12.76 8.38
N ASN A 258 -18.20 -13.92 8.93
CA ASN A 258 -17.45 -15.18 8.82
C ASN A 258 -17.75 -15.96 7.54
N ASP A 259 -18.73 -15.52 6.72
CA ASP A 259 -19.15 -16.24 5.51
C ASP A 259 -17.99 -16.69 4.61
N PRO A 260 -16.93 -15.88 4.34
CA PRO A 260 -15.83 -16.35 3.51
C PRO A 260 -15.03 -17.51 4.12
N ILE A 261 -14.87 -17.56 5.46
CA ILE A 261 -14.17 -18.64 6.16
C ILE A 261 -15.05 -19.89 6.22
N GLU A 262 -16.34 -19.73 6.47
CA GLU A 262 -17.30 -20.82 6.48
C GLU A 262 -17.39 -21.46 5.10
N LEU A 263 -17.56 -20.67 4.05
CA LEU A 263 -17.55 -21.13 2.67
C LEU A 263 -16.26 -21.88 2.32
N ALA A 264 -15.10 -21.30 2.68
CA ALA A 264 -13.80 -21.93 2.43
C ALA A 264 -13.71 -23.33 3.04
N GLY A 265 -14.24 -23.52 4.26
CA GLY A 265 -14.31 -24.83 4.91
C GLY A 265 -15.20 -25.83 4.15
N VAL A 266 -16.33 -25.38 3.62
CA VAL A 266 -17.28 -26.23 2.88
C VAL A 266 -16.67 -26.71 1.56
N ILE A 267 -16.14 -25.80 0.74
CA ILE A 267 -15.68 -26.09 -0.63
C ILE A 267 -14.28 -26.74 -0.72
N ALA A 268 -13.49 -26.63 0.35
CA ALA A 268 -12.16 -27.21 0.42
C ALA A 268 -12.22 -28.74 0.51
N ARG A 269 -11.30 -29.45 -0.17
CA ARG A 269 -11.08 -30.88 0.08
C ARG A 269 -10.42 -31.13 1.42
N ASP A 270 -10.30 -32.39 1.81
CA ASP A 270 -9.50 -32.77 2.98
C ASP A 270 -8.04 -32.31 2.83
N ARG A 271 -7.47 -31.79 3.93
CA ARG A 271 -6.09 -31.28 4.05
C ARG A 271 -5.76 -30.10 3.13
N ALA A 272 -6.79 -29.39 2.64
CA ALA A 272 -6.60 -28.19 1.84
C ALA A 272 -6.02 -27.04 2.67
N VAL A 273 -5.42 -26.06 1.97
CA VAL A 273 -4.91 -24.82 2.58
C VAL A 273 -5.91 -23.68 2.35
N VAL A 274 -6.25 -22.96 3.40
CA VAL A 274 -7.02 -21.72 3.36
C VAL A 274 -6.10 -20.56 3.67
N SER A 275 -5.79 -19.73 2.67
CA SER A 275 -4.94 -18.53 2.80
C SER A 275 -5.83 -17.29 2.90
N ILE A 276 -5.69 -16.54 3.99
CA ILE A 276 -6.44 -15.31 4.21
C ILE A 276 -5.55 -14.12 3.89
N VAL A 277 -5.93 -13.36 2.87
CA VAL A 277 -5.25 -12.14 2.38
C VAL A 277 -6.06 -10.91 2.72
N GLY A 278 -7.38 -10.98 2.54
CA GLY A 278 -8.31 -9.91 2.86
C GLY A 278 -8.63 -9.79 4.36
N ALA A 279 -9.50 -8.87 4.69
CA ALA A 279 -9.96 -8.65 6.06
C ALA A 279 -11.36 -9.24 6.23
N VAL A 280 -11.47 -10.39 6.89
CA VAL A 280 -12.73 -11.09 7.13
C VAL A 280 -12.90 -11.44 8.61
N GLY A 281 -14.12 -11.84 9.02
CA GLY A 281 -14.35 -12.42 10.33
C GLY A 281 -13.47 -13.65 10.56
N MET A 282 -13.02 -13.87 11.80
CA MET A 282 -12.06 -14.92 12.15
C MET A 282 -12.64 -15.93 13.17
N ASP A 283 -13.96 -16.02 13.25
CA ASP A 283 -14.62 -17.07 14.04
C ASP A 283 -14.69 -18.36 13.23
N VAL A 284 -13.61 -19.15 13.34
CA VAL A 284 -13.37 -20.33 12.50
C VAL A 284 -14.29 -21.48 12.92
N PRO A 285 -15.10 -22.06 12.00
CA PRO A 285 -16.01 -23.16 12.34
C PRO A 285 -15.20 -24.44 12.61
N ARG A 286 -14.91 -24.67 13.89
CA ARG A 286 -14.01 -25.75 14.33
C ARG A 286 -14.39 -27.12 13.76
N LYS A 287 -15.67 -27.46 13.63
CA LYS A 287 -16.12 -28.79 13.19
C LYS A 287 -15.58 -29.13 11.80
N VAL A 288 -15.90 -28.32 10.79
CA VAL A 288 -15.52 -28.61 9.38
C VAL A 288 -13.99 -28.52 9.20
N TYR A 289 -13.32 -27.56 9.85
CA TYR A 289 -11.88 -27.41 9.76
C TYR A 289 -11.12 -28.58 10.42
N TYR A 290 -11.68 -29.11 11.53
CA TYR A 290 -11.12 -30.27 12.22
C TYR A 290 -11.34 -31.57 11.44
N GLU A 291 -12.56 -31.81 10.95
CA GLU A 291 -12.92 -33.04 10.24
C GLU A 291 -12.13 -33.20 8.94
N LYS A 292 -11.90 -32.09 8.23
CA LYS A 292 -11.11 -32.06 6.98
C LYS A 292 -9.61 -31.81 7.19
N GLU A 293 -9.12 -31.66 8.41
CA GLU A 293 -7.73 -31.33 8.73
C GLU A 293 -7.22 -30.09 7.95
N LEU A 294 -8.05 -29.03 7.81
CA LEU A 294 -7.72 -27.84 7.02
C LEU A 294 -6.61 -27.03 7.66
N GLN A 295 -5.72 -26.48 6.84
CA GLN A 295 -4.66 -25.57 7.27
C GLN A 295 -5.09 -24.14 7.03
N LEU A 296 -5.24 -23.37 8.10
CA LEU A 296 -5.55 -21.95 8.03
C LEU A 296 -4.26 -21.12 8.12
N ARG A 297 -3.99 -20.29 7.13
CA ARG A 297 -2.78 -19.46 7.06
C ARG A 297 -3.11 -18.01 6.79
N LEU A 298 -2.45 -17.10 7.51
CA LEU A 298 -2.60 -15.66 7.32
C LEU A 298 -1.51 -15.14 6.40
N SER A 299 -1.89 -14.48 5.32
CA SER A 299 -0.95 -13.80 4.43
C SER A 299 -0.69 -12.39 4.95
N ARG A 300 0.57 -12.09 5.25
CA ARG A 300 0.94 -10.79 5.83
C ARG A 300 1.40 -9.83 4.74
N SER A 301 0.50 -8.93 4.33
CA SER A 301 0.80 -7.83 3.41
C SER A 301 1.51 -8.32 2.13
N TYR A 302 2.56 -7.66 1.67
CA TYR A 302 3.30 -8.03 0.45
C TYR A 302 4.52 -8.94 0.70
N GLY A 303 4.66 -9.48 1.91
CA GLY A 303 5.58 -10.58 2.19
C GLY A 303 6.63 -10.32 3.26
N PRO A 304 7.60 -11.23 3.41
CA PRO A 304 8.72 -11.09 4.33
C PRO A 304 9.52 -9.81 4.07
N GLY A 305 9.87 -9.11 5.15
CA GLY A 305 10.43 -7.75 5.15
C GLY A 305 9.46 -6.73 5.74
N ARG A 306 8.17 -6.96 5.58
CA ARG A 306 7.15 -6.04 6.05
C ARG A 306 7.13 -5.90 7.57
N TYR A 307 7.20 -4.65 8.04
CA TYR A 307 7.31 -4.24 9.45
C TYR A 307 8.66 -4.56 10.10
N ASP A 308 9.68 -4.94 9.32
CA ASP A 308 11.05 -5.04 9.79
C ASP A 308 11.81 -3.77 9.37
N ALA A 309 12.11 -2.89 10.34
CA ALA A 309 12.81 -1.64 10.08
C ALA A 309 14.23 -1.84 9.52
N GLN A 310 14.89 -2.97 9.84
CA GLN A 310 16.18 -3.29 9.25
C GLN A 310 16.06 -3.57 7.76
N TYR A 311 14.98 -4.23 7.35
CA TYR A 311 14.72 -4.51 5.95
C TYR A 311 14.15 -3.28 5.22
N GLU A 312 13.03 -2.70 5.71
CA GLU A 312 12.33 -1.61 5.01
C GLU A 312 13.11 -0.30 5.06
N GLU A 313 13.68 0.09 6.21
CA GLU A 313 14.26 1.42 6.39
C GLU A 313 15.80 1.43 6.26
N ALA A 314 16.45 0.40 6.79
CA ALA A 314 17.92 0.32 6.76
C ALA A 314 18.47 -0.39 5.50
N GLY A 315 17.61 -0.95 4.64
CA GLY A 315 17.99 -1.57 3.37
C GLY A 315 18.70 -2.92 3.50
N VAL A 316 18.65 -3.57 4.67
CA VAL A 316 19.30 -4.87 4.92
C VAL A 316 18.41 -5.99 4.40
N ASP A 317 18.81 -6.60 3.28
CA ASP A 317 18.06 -7.73 2.69
C ASP A 317 18.35 -9.04 3.42
N TYR A 318 17.37 -9.95 3.41
CA TYR A 318 17.54 -11.29 3.92
C TYR A 318 18.37 -12.17 2.96
N PRO A 319 19.23 -13.08 3.49
CA PRO A 319 19.92 -14.04 2.66
C PRO A 319 18.94 -14.85 1.81
N ILE A 320 19.11 -14.85 0.49
CA ILE A 320 18.17 -15.44 -0.46
C ILE A 320 17.93 -16.94 -0.23
N GLY A 321 18.94 -17.65 0.29
CA GLY A 321 18.83 -19.08 0.63
C GLY A 321 17.87 -19.37 1.78
N TYR A 322 17.60 -18.39 2.63
CA TYR A 322 16.68 -18.51 3.76
C TYR A 322 15.31 -17.88 3.49
N VAL A 323 15.30 -16.76 2.78
CA VAL A 323 14.05 -16.06 2.42
C VAL A 323 14.05 -15.77 0.92
N ARG A 324 13.54 -16.73 0.13
CA ARG A 324 13.50 -16.60 -1.34
C ARG A 324 12.62 -15.45 -1.80
N TRP A 325 11.48 -15.25 -1.17
CA TRP A 325 10.45 -14.29 -1.57
C TRP A 325 10.23 -13.25 -0.49
N THR A 326 10.96 -12.13 -0.59
CA THR A 326 10.72 -10.92 0.20
C THR A 326 9.69 -10.05 -0.51
N GLU A 327 9.20 -9.03 0.18
CA GLU A 327 8.30 -8.03 -0.42
C GLU A 327 8.89 -7.43 -1.70
N ARG A 328 10.18 -7.04 -1.70
CA ARG A 328 10.86 -6.51 -2.89
C ARG A 328 10.87 -7.52 -4.04
N ARG A 329 11.18 -8.78 -3.77
CA ARG A 329 11.20 -9.84 -4.80
C ARG A 329 9.80 -10.18 -5.30
N ASN A 330 8.77 -10.05 -4.47
CA ASN A 330 7.38 -10.13 -4.91
C ASN A 330 7.00 -8.97 -5.84
N MET A 331 7.45 -7.74 -5.55
CA MET A 331 7.26 -6.58 -6.44
C MET A 331 7.93 -6.79 -7.81
N GLN A 332 9.18 -7.26 -7.81
CA GLN A 332 9.92 -7.57 -9.04
C GLN A 332 9.22 -8.65 -9.87
N GLU A 333 8.76 -9.72 -9.23
CA GLU A 333 8.05 -10.80 -9.90
C GLU A 333 6.70 -10.35 -10.48
N PHE A 334 5.94 -9.54 -9.75
CA PHE A 334 4.71 -8.96 -10.27
C PHE A 334 4.96 -8.15 -11.54
N LEU A 335 5.94 -7.26 -11.54
CA LEU A 335 6.27 -6.46 -12.72
C LEU A 335 6.79 -7.32 -13.89
N ARG A 336 7.51 -8.41 -13.60
CA ARG A 336 7.92 -9.38 -14.61
C ARG A 336 6.71 -10.06 -15.28
N LEU A 337 5.69 -10.40 -14.50
CA LEU A 337 4.45 -10.99 -15.03
C LEU A 337 3.64 -9.98 -15.87
N VAL A 338 3.63 -8.71 -15.47
CA VAL A 338 3.03 -7.63 -16.28
C VAL A 338 3.79 -7.44 -17.58
N ALA A 339 5.12 -7.35 -17.53
CA ALA A 339 5.98 -7.21 -18.72
C ALA A 339 5.81 -8.38 -19.70
N ALA A 340 5.58 -9.59 -19.20
CA ALA A 340 5.32 -10.78 -20.01
C ALA A 340 3.88 -10.83 -20.58
N GLY A 341 3.02 -9.85 -20.28
CA GLY A 341 1.62 -9.82 -20.70
C GLY A 341 0.74 -10.90 -20.06
N VAL A 342 1.24 -11.55 -19.02
CA VAL A 342 0.53 -12.60 -18.27
C VAL A 342 -0.49 -11.99 -17.31
N VAL A 343 -0.12 -10.90 -16.65
CA VAL A 343 -1.02 -10.07 -15.85
C VAL A 343 -1.38 -8.83 -16.67
N ARG A 344 -2.67 -8.63 -16.90
CA ARG A 344 -3.22 -7.53 -17.68
C ARG A 344 -4.04 -6.62 -16.80
N LEU A 345 -3.75 -5.33 -16.83
CA LEU A 345 -4.31 -4.34 -15.91
C LEU A 345 -5.29 -3.39 -16.57
N GLU A 346 -5.29 -3.31 -17.91
CA GLU A 346 -6.08 -2.35 -18.67
C GLU A 346 -7.55 -2.30 -18.25
N LYS A 347 -8.21 -3.46 -18.14
CA LYS A 347 -9.62 -3.55 -17.71
C LYS A 347 -9.83 -3.42 -16.21
N LEU A 348 -8.76 -3.45 -15.43
CA LEU A 348 -8.81 -3.24 -13.98
C LEU A 348 -8.70 -1.78 -13.60
N ILE A 349 -8.19 -0.91 -14.48
CA ILE A 349 -8.13 0.54 -14.27
C ILE A 349 -9.45 1.16 -14.67
N THR A 350 -10.30 1.44 -13.68
CA THR A 350 -11.64 2.00 -13.91
C THR A 350 -11.68 3.52 -13.92
N HIS A 351 -10.82 4.15 -13.09
CA HIS A 351 -10.82 5.60 -12.92
C HIS A 351 -9.41 6.18 -12.92
N ARG A 352 -9.28 7.40 -13.42
CA ARG A 352 -8.07 8.20 -13.38
C ARG A 352 -8.44 9.61 -12.93
N PHE A 353 -7.81 10.08 -11.87
CA PHE A 353 -7.98 11.44 -11.37
C PHE A 353 -6.63 12.13 -11.27
N PRO A 354 -6.50 13.40 -11.71
CA PRO A 354 -5.33 14.18 -11.33
C PRO A 354 -5.30 14.33 -9.80
N ILE A 355 -4.10 14.41 -9.21
CA ILE A 355 -3.97 14.49 -7.73
C ILE A 355 -4.85 15.59 -7.12
N VAL A 356 -5.06 16.70 -7.82
CA VAL A 356 -5.91 17.81 -7.35
C VAL A 356 -7.37 17.43 -7.18
N GLU A 357 -7.82 16.33 -7.78
CA GLU A 357 -9.17 15.76 -7.65
C GLU A 357 -9.21 14.49 -6.80
N ALA A 358 -8.16 14.22 -6.02
CA ALA A 358 -8.07 12.98 -5.25
C ALA A 358 -9.25 12.78 -4.29
N GLU A 359 -9.82 13.85 -3.74
CA GLU A 359 -10.99 13.77 -2.86
C GLU A 359 -12.15 13.00 -3.51
N ARG A 360 -12.36 13.18 -4.83
CA ARG A 360 -13.38 12.47 -5.59
C ARG A 360 -13.13 10.95 -5.63
N ALA A 361 -11.87 10.53 -5.75
CA ALA A 361 -11.51 9.11 -5.66
C ALA A 361 -11.92 8.50 -4.33
N TYR A 362 -11.72 9.23 -3.24
CA TYR A 362 -12.12 8.79 -1.90
C TYR A 362 -13.62 8.87 -1.65
N GLU A 363 -14.35 9.76 -2.30
CA GLU A 363 -15.81 9.77 -2.26
C GLU A 363 -16.41 8.51 -2.91
N ILE A 364 -15.79 8.01 -3.98
CA ILE A 364 -16.18 6.74 -4.63
C ILE A 364 -15.91 5.57 -3.67
N ILE A 365 -14.68 5.41 -3.17
CA ILE A 365 -14.34 4.24 -2.34
C ILE A 365 -15.07 4.21 -0.99
N THR A 366 -15.49 5.36 -0.47
CA THR A 366 -16.30 5.45 0.76
C THR A 366 -17.80 5.32 0.52
N GLY A 367 -18.24 5.26 -0.75
CA GLY A 367 -19.63 5.08 -1.13
C GLY A 367 -20.49 6.37 -1.05
N LYS A 368 -19.86 7.54 -0.91
CA LYS A 368 -20.55 8.83 -1.06
C LYS A 368 -21.03 9.03 -2.49
N ILE A 369 -20.21 8.66 -3.45
CA ILE A 369 -20.55 8.54 -4.87
C ILE A 369 -20.74 7.04 -5.15
N ARG A 370 -21.90 6.68 -5.70
CA ARG A 370 -22.23 5.27 -6.02
C ARG A 370 -21.84 4.98 -7.46
N GLU A 371 -20.59 4.61 -7.64
CA GLU A 371 -20.03 4.12 -8.91
C GLU A 371 -19.34 2.77 -8.69
N SER A 372 -19.42 1.88 -9.68
CA SER A 372 -18.67 0.62 -9.70
C SER A 372 -17.20 0.95 -9.96
N TYR A 373 -16.29 0.38 -9.18
CA TYR A 373 -14.87 0.62 -9.32
C TYR A 373 -14.03 -0.63 -9.01
N LEU A 374 -12.79 -0.62 -9.56
CA LEU A 374 -11.73 -1.57 -9.20
C LEU A 374 -10.42 -0.82 -8.92
N GLY A 375 -9.64 -0.51 -9.94
CA GLY A 375 -8.41 0.28 -9.81
C GLY A 375 -8.69 1.76 -10.05
N ILE A 376 -8.41 2.58 -9.06
CA ILE A 376 -8.49 4.05 -9.15
C ILE A 376 -7.07 4.60 -9.08
N LEU A 377 -6.64 5.28 -10.13
CA LEU A 377 -5.32 5.90 -10.21
C LEU A 377 -5.40 7.39 -9.94
N LEU A 378 -4.42 7.88 -9.18
CA LEU A 378 -4.09 9.29 -9.15
C LEU A 378 -2.91 9.54 -10.09
N THR A 379 -3.04 10.57 -10.94
CA THR A 379 -2.03 10.96 -11.93
C THR A 379 -1.41 12.30 -11.55
N TYR A 380 -0.16 12.47 -11.94
CA TYR A 380 0.63 13.64 -11.61
C TYR A 380 1.09 14.32 -12.90
N LEU A 381 1.10 15.65 -12.92
CA LEU A 381 1.53 16.39 -14.10
C LEU A 381 3.02 16.15 -14.37
N GLU A 382 3.38 15.85 -15.62
CA GLU A 382 4.77 15.63 -16.04
C GLU A 382 5.65 16.89 -15.97
N GLU A 383 5.08 18.07 -16.05
CA GLU A 383 5.80 19.34 -16.09
C GLU A 383 5.77 20.10 -14.77
N ARG A 384 6.75 19.84 -13.92
CA ARG A 384 7.42 20.94 -13.22
C ARG A 384 8.80 21.10 -13.85
N SER A 385 8.97 22.18 -14.62
CA SER A 385 10.31 22.73 -14.92
C SER A 385 11.11 22.70 -13.62
N ALA A 386 12.34 22.19 -13.67
CA ALA A 386 13.21 22.14 -12.51
C ALA A 386 13.27 23.53 -11.87
N VAL A 387 12.41 23.77 -10.89
CA VAL A 387 12.50 24.98 -10.08
C VAL A 387 13.82 24.86 -9.35
N SER A 388 14.76 25.73 -9.67
CA SER A 388 16.04 25.78 -9.00
C SER A 388 15.78 25.86 -7.50
N LYS A 389 16.11 24.81 -6.75
CA LYS A 389 16.01 24.76 -5.28
C LYS A 389 16.91 25.81 -4.59
N VAL A 390 17.67 26.57 -5.37
CA VAL A 390 18.62 27.54 -4.91
C VAL A 390 18.35 28.90 -5.56
N VAL A 391 17.85 29.83 -4.79
CA VAL A 391 17.83 31.24 -5.18
C VAL A 391 19.15 31.84 -4.75
N ALA A 392 20.00 32.17 -5.73
CA ALA A 392 21.22 32.96 -5.46
C ALA A 392 20.81 34.42 -5.15
N LEU A 393 20.74 34.76 -3.88
CA LEU A 393 20.56 36.14 -3.47
C LEU A 393 21.88 36.89 -3.73
N ASN A 394 21.84 37.89 -4.63
CA ASN A 394 22.97 38.78 -5.00
C ASN A 394 24.00 38.24 -6.01
N GLN A 395 23.63 38.17 -7.26
CA GLN A 395 24.58 38.38 -8.34
C GLN A 395 24.66 39.89 -8.60
N GLY A 396 25.57 40.58 -7.91
CA GLY A 396 25.86 41.96 -8.28
C GLY A 396 26.12 43.00 -7.20
N ARG A 397 26.11 42.68 -5.92
CA ARG A 397 26.61 43.59 -4.87
C ARG A 397 27.87 43.03 -4.23
N GLN A 398 28.99 43.75 -4.40
CA GLN A 398 30.19 43.49 -3.61
C GLN A 398 29.85 43.62 -2.12
N PRO A 399 30.33 42.74 -1.25
CA PRO A 399 30.06 42.85 0.17
C PRO A 399 30.76 44.14 0.67
N HIS A 400 29.97 45.11 1.13
CA HIS A 400 30.53 46.15 1.97
C HIS A 400 31.09 45.46 3.23
N ARG A 401 32.40 45.51 3.41
CA ARG A 401 33.02 45.16 4.67
C ARG A 401 32.52 46.14 5.72
N ALA A 402 31.58 45.72 6.53
CA ALA A 402 31.25 46.41 7.77
C ALA A 402 32.24 45.90 8.83
N GLU A 403 33.13 46.76 9.27
CA GLU A 403 33.95 46.49 10.44
C GLU A 403 33.05 46.38 11.66
N GLY A 404 33.09 45.25 12.36
CA GLY A 404 32.78 45.18 13.78
C GLY A 404 31.47 44.55 14.22
N ALA A 405 30.59 44.01 13.38
CA ALA A 405 29.41 43.25 13.88
C ALA A 405 28.90 42.19 12.91
N LEU A 406 28.81 40.95 13.35
CA LEU A 406 28.15 39.86 12.64
C LEU A 406 26.65 40.03 12.82
N ARG A 407 25.91 40.32 11.76
CA ARG A 407 24.44 40.33 11.78
C ARG A 407 23.93 38.97 11.28
N LEU A 408 23.38 38.20 12.18
CA LEU A 408 22.76 36.91 11.88
C LEU A 408 21.26 37.08 11.82
N GLY A 409 20.67 36.86 10.65
CA GLY A 409 19.21 36.74 10.48
C GLY A 409 18.81 35.26 10.54
N VAL A 410 17.94 34.88 11.47
CA VAL A 410 17.41 33.51 11.58
C VAL A 410 15.95 33.55 11.20
N ILE A 411 15.59 32.77 10.15
CA ILE A 411 14.21 32.58 9.69
C ILE A 411 13.78 31.16 10.07
N GLY A 412 12.66 31.03 10.80
CA GLY A 412 12.11 29.73 11.21
C GLY A 412 12.72 29.15 12.47
N ALA A 413 13.04 30.01 13.44
CA ALA A 413 13.49 29.60 14.77
C ALA A 413 12.34 29.00 15.58
N GLY A 414 11.99 27.73 15.31
CA GLY A 414 11.12 26.94 16.18
C GLY A 414 11.86 26.43 17.42
N ILE A 415 11.25 25.54 18.18
CA ILE A 415 11.72 24.98 19.47
C ILE A 415 13.18 24.47 19.49
N LEU A 416 13.80 24.28 18.34
CA LEU A 416 15.19 23.79 18.20
C LEU A 416 16.29 24.83 18.53
N LEU A 417 15.98 26.12 18.61
CA LEU A 417 16.98 27.15 18.96
C LEU A 417 17.22 27.31 20.46
N GLY A 418 16.36 26.76 21.31
CA GLY A 418 16.53 26.82 22.75
C GLY A 418 17.59 25.88 23.33
N ALA A 419 18.11 24.94 22.57
CA ALA A 419 19.00 23.90 23.09
C ALA A 419 20.44 23.87 22.53
N CYS A 420 20.74 24.58 21.43
CA CYS A 420 22.02 24.35 20.74
C CYS A 420 22.90 25.59 20.41
N PHE A 421 22.55 26.81 20.77
CA PHE A 421 23.27 27.98 20.24
C PHE A 421 23.87 28.96 21.28
N PHE A 422 24.12 28.54 22.50
CA PHE A 422 24.87 29.41 23.47
C PHE A 422 26.18 28.83 23.96
N HIS A 423 26.94 28.18 23.08
CA HIS A 423 28.35 27.88 23.38
C HIS A 423 29.18 28.04 22.10
N VAL A 424 29.43 29.26 21.70
CA VAL A 424 30.68 29.64 21.00
C VAL A 424 30.99 31.08 21.38
N CYS A 425 32.05 31.26 22.13
CA CYS A 425 32.74 32.52 22.35
C CYS A 425 33.34 33.06 21.07
#